data_564d60ec94985ef78b28a54c86fafdb7
#
_entry.id   564d60ec94985ef78b28a54c86fafdb7
#
_cell.length_a   1.000
_cell.length_b   1.000
_cell.length_c   1.000
_cell.angle_alpha   90.00
_cell.angle_beta   90.00
_cell.angle_gamma   90.00
#
_symmetry.space_group_name_H-M   'P 1'
#
loop_
_entity.id
_entity.type
_entity.pdbx_description
1 polymer ?
#
loop_
_entity_poly.entity_id
_entity_poly.type
_entity_poly.pdbx_seq_one_letter_code
_entity_poly.pdbx_strand_id
1 'polypeptide(L)'
;MERLFPRGIISAILERLVAATLPALLLAACDRAAPAARATPGPSPPAATPAASAPVDDRPVVLFVGTSLTAGFGLDPSEAFPALVQQKIDAAGLRYRVVNAGVSGETSAGALRRLDWLLREPVAVLVVETGANDGLRGQDPHATRANLKAILDAARRTQPPPRLVLAAMEAPPNYGEDYRRRFRALYPELAKASGATLLPFLLDGVAGDPKLNQPDGIHPTAEGERRVA
;
A
#
# COMPACT_ATOMS: atom_id res chain seq x y z
N MET A 1 17.78 -25.97 -45.59
CA MET A 1 16.48 -25.54 -46.14
C MET A 1 16.10 -24.22 -45.47
N GLU A 2 16.31 -23.20 -46.25
CA GLU A 2 16.09 -21.79 -46.01
C GLU A 2 14.61 -21.41 -45.98
N ARG A 3 14.40 -20.18 -45.41
CA ARG A 3 13.25 -19.28 -45.62
C ARG A 3 12.01 -19.63 -44.77
N LEU A 4 11.40 -18.72 -43.99
CA LEU A 4 10.81 -17.45 -44.39
C LEU A 4 10.52 -16.60 -43.10
N PHE A 5 11.08 -15.40 -43.01
CA PHE A 5 10.48 -14.29 -42.28
C PHE A 5 10.33 -13.10 -43.24
N PRO A 6 9.14 -12.47 -43.38
CA PRO A 6 8.98 -11.30 -44.21
C PRO A 6 9.57 -10.06 -43.48
N ARG A 7 10.55 -9.45 -44.16
CA ARG A 7 11.01 -8.08 -43.89
C ARG A 7 9.91 -7.12 -44.34
N GLY A 8 9.38 -6.27 -43.44
CA GLY A 8 8.47 -5.23 -43.91
C GLY A 8 7.69 -4.41 -42.93
N ILE A 9 8.18 -4.09 -41.68
CA ILE A 9 7.51 -3.10 -40.83
C ILE A 9 8.48 -2.12 -40.14
N ILE A 10 9.80 -2.27 -40.24
CA ILE A 10 10.77 -1.41 -39.54
C ILE A 10 11.27 -0.25 -40.41
N SER A 11 10.95 -0.19 -41.70
CA SER A 11 11.49 0.82 -42.64
C SER A 11 10.61 2.06 -42.87
N ALA A 12 9.43 2.15 -42.24
CA ALA A 12 8.47 3.25 -42.50
C ALA A 12 8.43 4.36 -41.40
N ILE A 13 9.24 4.28 -40.38
CA ILE A 13 9.21 5.27 -39.27
C ILE A 13 10.40 6.24 -39.27
N LEU A 14 11.39 6.08 -40.16
CA LEU A 14 12.63 6.89 -40.10
C LEU A 14 12.74 8.02 -41.14
N GLU A 15 11.71 8.30 -41.97
CA GLU A 15 11.80 9.31 -43.04
C GLU A 15 10.91 10.54 -42.92
N ARG A 16 10.41 10.89 -41.74
CA ARG A 16 9.64 12.14 -41.53
C ARG A 16 10.09 12.99 -40.34
N LEU A 17 11.37 13.36 -40.31
CA LEU A 17 11.89 14.37 -39.40
C LEU A 17 12.92 15.25 -40.13
N VAL A 18 12.48 16.02 -41.13
CA VAL A 18 13.25 17.16 -41.63
C VAL A 18 12.29 18.30 -41.98
N ALA A 19 12.58 19.47 -41.42
CA ALA A 19 12.19 20.84 -41.81
C ALA A 19 10.76 21.31 -41.49
N ALA A 20 10.64 22.08 -40.42
CA ALA A 20 9.78 23.28 -40.40
C ALA A 20 10.48 24.37 -39.62
N THR A 21 11.15 25.26 -40.33
CA THR A 21 11.65 26.56 -39.86
C THR A 21 10.48 27.52 -39.73
N LEU A 22 10.21 28.04 -38.53
CA LEU A 22 9.28 29.16 -38.32
C LEU A 22 10.04 30.49 -38.40
N PRO A 23 9.52 31.50 -39.08
CA PRO A 23 10.02 32.88 -39.02
C PRO A 23 9.49 33.57 -37.74
N ALA A 24 10.39 34.25 -37.05
CA ALA A 24 10.07 35.11 -35.91
C ALA A 24 9.37 36.40 -36.42
N LEU A 25 8.15 36.64 -35.98
CA LEU A 25 7.44 37.90 -36.18
C LEU A 25 7.61 38.77 -34.93
N LEU A 26 8.41 39.83 -35.04
CA LEU A 26 8.55 40.90 -34.04
C LEU A 26 7.32 41.78 -34.09
N LEU A 27 6.45 41.75 -33.11
CA LEU A 27 5.41 42.73 -32.85
C LEU A 27 5.87 43.62 -31.69
N ALA A 28 6.27 44.86 -32.02
CA ALA A 28 6.47 45.93 -31.07
C ALA A 28 5.10 46.43 -30.60
N ALA A 29 4.76 46.22 -29.33
CA ALA A 29 3.60 46.80 -28.68
C ALA A 29 4.06 47.96 -27.80
N CYS A 30 3.58 49.17 -28.14
CA CYS A 30 3.80 50.40 -27.37
C CYS A 30 3.12 50.30 -26.01
N ASP A 31 3.93 50.42 -24.99
CA ASP A 31 3.52 50.49 -23.60
C ASP A 31 2.91 51.88 -23.30
N ARG A 32 1.62 51.95 -23.03
CA ARG A 32 0.94 53.08 -22.47
C ARG A 32 0.64 52.77 -21.01
N ALA A 33 1.54 53.16 -20.13
CA ALA A 33 1.35 53.06 -18.69
C ALA A 33 0.19 53.97 -18.24
N ALA A 34 -0.88 53.39 -17.74
CA ALA A 34 -1.92 54.09 -17.01
C ALA A 34 -1.43 54.38 -15.58
N PRO A 35 -1.77 55.54 -14.98
CA PRO A 35 -1.33 55.86 -13.63
C PRO A 35 -2.00 54.91 -12.62
N ALA A 36 -1.18 54.27 -11.81
CA ALA A 36 -1.61 53.38 -10.73
C ALA A 36 -2.40 54.19 -9.68
N ALA A 37 -3.67 53.88 -9.52
CA ALA A 37 -4.48 54.33 -8.39
C ALA A 37 -3.89 53.78 -7.09
N ARG A 38 -3.55 54.69 -6.18
CA ARG A 38 -3.04 54.39 -4.84
C ARG A 38 -4.15 53.71 -4.06
N ALA A 39 -4.06 52.37 -3.92
CA ALA A 39 -4.95 51.61 -3.04
C ALA A 39 -4.68 52.01 -1.58
N THR A 40 -5.69 52.48 -0.86
CA THR A 40 -5.66 52.65 0.57
C THR A 40 -5.54 51.28 1.24
N PRO A 41 -4.67 51.11 2.26
CA PRO A 41 -4.59 49.86 3.01
C PRO A 41 -5.95 49.58 3.70
N GLY A 42 -6.63 48.50 3.31
CA GLY A 42 -7.78 48.01 4.03
C GLY A 42 -7.35 47.46 5.40
N PRO A 43 -8.29 47.36 6.37
CA PRO A 43 -7.97 46.85 7.67
C PRO A 43 -7.42 45.41 7.56
N SER A 44 -6.27 45.16 8.19
CA SER A 44 -5.67 43.85 8.26
C SER A 44 -6.67 42.85 8.88
N PRO A 45 -6.83 41.64 8.32
CA PRO A 45 -7.66 40.63 8.92
C PRO A 45 -7.11 40.31 10.35
N PRO A 46 -7.99 40.04 11.31
CA PRO A 46 -7.56 39.70 12.67
C PRO A 46 -6.62 38.50 12.61
N ALA A 47 -5.52 38.59 13.35
CA ALA A 47 -4.54 37.50 13.47
C ALA A 47 -5.28 36.23 13.89
N ALA A 48 -5.20 35.17 13.06
CA ALA A 48 -5.75 33.88 13.42
C ALA A 48 -5.07 33.40 14.72
N THR A 49 -5.86 33.23 15.76
CA THR A 49 -5.42 32.59 17.00
C THR A 49 -4.83 31.22 16.63
N PRO A 50 -3.62 30.86 17.08
CA PRO A 50 -3.08 29.54 16.82
C PRO A 50 -4.07 28.50 17.34
N ALA A 51 -4.59 27.64 16.46
CA ALA A 51 -5.40 26.53 16.87
C ALA A 51 -4.57 25.71 17.86
N ALA A 52 -5.10 25.48 19.06
CA ALA A 52 -4.47 24.62 20.04
C ALA A 52 -4.17 23.28 19.36
N SER A 53 -2.89 22.90 19.34
CA SER A 53 -2.48 21.59 18.81
C SER A 53 -3.24 20.51 19.56
N ALA A 54 -3.93 19.63 18.83
CA ALA A 54 -4.61 18.49 19.43
C ALA A 54 -3.59 17.69 20.27
N PRO A 55 -4.00 17.11 21.41
CA PRO A 55 -3.11 16.30 22.22
C PRO A 55 -2.46 15.22 21.37
N VAL A 56 -1.14 15.13 21.44
CA VAL A 56 -0.39 14.07 20.76
C VAL A 56 -0.80 12.75 21.41
N ASP A 57 -1.33 11.80 20.61
CA ASP A 57 -1.65 10.46 21.09
C ASP A 57 -0.34 9.69 21.34
N ASP A 58 0.06 9.53 22.58
CA ASP A 58 1.31 8.92 23.04
C ASP A 58 1.25 7.38 23.13
N ARG A 59 0.11 6.78 22.77
CA ARG A 59 -0.05 5.32 22.83
C ARG A 59 0.90 4.62 21.86
N PRO A 60 1.53 3.50 22.28
CA PRO A 60 2.34 2.68 21.39
C PRO A 60 1.56 2.23 20.15
N VAL A 61 2.22 2.25 18.99
CA VAL A 61 1.59 2.00 17.70
C VAL A 61 1.58 0.51 17.38
N VAL A 62 0.41 0.01 16.97
CA VAL A 62 0.25 -1.25 16.23
C VAL A 62 0.01 -0.88 14.76
N LEU A 63 1.02 -1.04 13.93
CA LEU A 63 0.98 -0.68 12.52
C LEU A 63 0.63 -1.90 11.67
N PHE A 64 -0.45 -1.81 10.89
CA PHE A 64 -0.83 -2.79 9.88
C PHE A 64 -0.34 -2.33 8.51
N VAL A 65 0.63 -3.02 7.95
CA VAL A 65 1.09 -2.85 6.56
C VAL A 65 0.47 -3.96 5.73
N GLY A 66 -0.47 -3.59 4.88
CA GLY A 66 -1.25 -4.59 4.16
C GLY A 66 -1.86 -4.11 2.85
N THR A 67 -2.73 -4.94 2.32
CA THR A 67 -3.36 -4.80 1.01
C THR A 67 -4.80 -4.25 1.13
N SER A 68 -5.65 -4.59 0.16
CA SER A 68 -7.09 -4.29 0.20
C SER A 68 -7.81 -4.96 1.38
N LEU A 69 -7.31 -6.09 1.86
CA LEU A 69 -7.86 -6.77 3.04
C LEU A 69 -7.66 -5.91 4.29
N THR A 70 -6.46 -5.41 4.50
CA THR A 70 -6.15 -4.47 5.59
C THR A 70 -6.90 -3.15 5.44
N ALA A 71 -7.01 -2.64 4.20
CA ALA A 71 -7.72 -1.38 3.92
C ALA A 71 -9.23 -1.45 4.18
N GLY A 72 -9.83 -2.65 4.22
CA GLY A 72 -11.28 -2.84 4.30
C GLY A 72 -11.96 -2.45 2.98
N PHE A 73 -11.44 -2.95 1.85
CA PHE A 73 -11.95 -2.59 0.51
C PHE A 73 -13.46 -2.78 0.40
N GLY A 74 -14.15 -1.73 -0.07
CA GLY A 74 -15.61 -1.75 -0.28
C GLY A 74 -16.44 -1.55 0.98
N LEU A 75 -15.82 -1.33 2.15
CA LEU A 75 -16.48 -1.13 3.44
C LEU A 75 -16.19 0.26 4.01
N ASP A 76 -16.96 0.66 5.02
CA ASP A 76 -16.60 1.80 5.85
C ASP A 76 -15.27 1.50 6.58
N PRO A 77 -14.37 2.48 6.71
CA PRO A 77 -13.10 2.29 7.42
C PRO A 77 -13.23 1.74 8.84
N SER A 78 -14.33 2.01 9.52
CA SER A 78 -14.63 1.49 10.87
C SER A 78 -14.97 -0.01 10.89
N GLU A 79 -15.30 -0.60 9.74
CA GLU A 79 -15.62 -2.01 9.57
C GLU A 79 -14.41 -2.86 9.17
N ALA A 80 -13.29 -2.22 8.74
CA ALA A 80 -12.05 -2.91 8.42
C ALA A 80 -11.48 -3.63 9.65
N PHE A 81 -10.91 -4.83 9.48
CA PHE A 81 -10.43 -5.62 10.63
C PHE A 81 -9.41 -4.89 11.53
N PRO A 82 -8.53 -3.97 11.04
CA PRO A 82 -7.67 -3.21 11.94
C PRO A 82 -8.46 -2.29 12.90
N ALA A 83 -9.56 -1.69 12.42
CA ALA A 83 -10.43 -0.87 13.28
C ALA A 83 -11.16 -1.74 14.32
N LEU A 84 -11.59 -2.94 13.92
CA LEU A 84 -12.19 -3.89 14.85
C LEU A 84 -11.18 -4.42 15.87
N VAL A 85 -9.92 -4.59 15.49
CA VAL A 85 -8.82 -4.90 16.43
C VAL A 85 -8.62 -3.74 17.41
N GLN A 86 -8.70 -2.47 16.97
CA GLN A 86 -8.67 -1.32 17.89
C GLN A 86 -9.79 -1.41 18.93
N GLN A 87 -11.02 -1.71 18.51
CA GLN A 87 -12.15 -1.87 19.44
C GLN A 87 -11.88 -2.98 20.47
N LYS A 88 -11.29 -4.09 20.05
CA LYS A 88 -10.91 -5.18 20.98
C LYS A 88 -9.79 -4.78 21.95
N ILE A 89 -8.80 -4.02 21.49
CA ILE A 89 -7.72 -3.46 22.30
C ILE A 89 -8.31 -2.54 23.39
N ASP A 90 -9.21 -1.64 22.99
CA ASP A 90 -9.86 -0.70 23.90
C ASP A 90 -10.76 -1.42 24.92
N ALA A 91 -11.53 -2.41 24.47
CA ALA A 91 -12.37 -3.23 25.34
C ALA A 91 -11.56 -4.05 26.35
N ALA A 92 -10.33 -4.44 25.99
CA ALA A 92 -9.39 -5.12 26.89
C ALA A 92 -8.64 -4.18 27.83
N GLY A 93 -8.87 -2.85 27.76
CA GLY A 93 -8.18 -1.84 28.56
C GLY A 93 -6.69 -1.67 28.22
N LEU A 94 -6.26 -2.14 27.04
CA LEU A 94 -4.88 -2.03 26.59
C LEU A 94 -4.62 -0.66 25.97
N ARG A 95 -3.47 -0.06 26.28
CA ARG A 95 -3.09 1.27 25.79
C ARG A 95 -2.25 1.17 24.51
N TYR A 96 -2.88 0.80 23.38
CA TYR A 96 -2.27 0.84 22.06
C TYR A 96 -3.16 1.60 21.09
N ARG A 97 -2.57 2.22 20.07
CA ARG A 97 -3.31 2.75 18.93
C ARG A 97 -3.00 1.96 17.67
N VAL A 98 -4.03 1.61 16.92
CA VAL A 98 -3.90 0.94 15.63
C VAL A 98 -3.75 1.97 14.53
N VAL A 99 -2.82 1.72 13.62
CA VAL A 99 -2.65 2.48 12.37
C VAL A 99 -2.87 1.52 11.21
N ASN A 100 -3.92 1.78 10.44
CA ASN A 100 -4.22 1.05 9.23
C ASN A 100 -3.45 1.67 8.06
N ALA A 101 -2.46 0.96 7.55
CA ALA A 101 -1.67 1.33 6.36
C ALA A 101 -1.91 0.34 5.21
N GLY A 102 -3.14 -0.16 5.06
CA GLY A 102 -3.56 -0.98 3.92
C GLY A 102 -3.65 -0.17 2.63
N VAL A 103 -3.19 -0.73 1.51
CA VAL A 103 -3.30 -0.12 0.18
C VAL A 103 -3.85 -1.15 -0.81
N SER A 104 -5.04 -0.88 -1.35
CA SER A 104 -5.70 -1.80 -2.28
C SER A 104 -4.86 -2.04 -3.54
N GLY A 105 -4.74 -3.31 -3.93
CA GLY A 105 -3.97 -3.72 -5.11
C GLY A 105 -2.45 -3.74 -4.91
N GLU A 106 -1.94 -3.40 -3.73
CA GLU A 106 -0.50 -3.33 -3.48
C GLU A 106 0.14 -4.72 -3.43
N THR A 107 1.30 -4.87 -4.05
CA THR A 107 2.15 -6.06 -3.98
C THR A 107 3.19 -5.93 -2.85
N SER A 108 3.88 -7.02 -2.53
CA SER A 108 4.99 -7.00 -1.58
C SER A 108 6.08 -5.97 -1.94
N ALA A 109 6.36 -5.79 -3.23
CA ALA A 109 7.28 -4.76 -3.71
C ALA A 109 6.75 -3.33 -3.44
N GLY A 110 5.44 -3.12 -3.55
CA GLY A 110 4.78 -1.84 -3.22
C GLY A 110 4.93 -1.52 -1.74
N ALA A 111 4.59 -2.46 -0.87
CA ALA A 111 4.71 -2.32 0.58
C ALA A 111 6.16 -2.00 1.00
N LEU A 112 7.14 -2.69 0.40
CA LEU A 112 8.56 -2.44 0.66
C LEU A 112 8.98 -1.00 0.32
N ARG A 113 8.52 -0.45 -0.81
CA ARG A 113 8.90 0.92 -1.25
C ARG A 113 8.44 2.03 -0.29
N ARG A 114 7.34 1.84 0.43
CA ARG A 114 6.82 2.86 1.37
C ARG A 114 7.18 2.59 2.83
N LEU A 115 7.85 1.48 3.11
CA LEU A 115 8.10 1.04 4.47
C LEU A 115 8.94 2.03 5.27
N ASP A 116 9.99 2.62 4.68
CA ASP A 116 10.85 3.60 5.35
C ASP A 116 10.07 4.83 5.83
N TRP A 117 9.06 5.24 5.06
CA TRP A 117 8.17 6.32 5.49
C TRP A 117 7.26 5.90 6.63
N LEU A 118 6.73 4.68 6.60
CA LEU A 118 5.85 4.15 7.64
C LEU A 118 6.57 3.91 8.98
N LEU A 119 7.87 3.65 8.94
CA LEU A 119 8.70 3.39 10.13
C LEU A 119 9.43 4.64 10.65
N ARG A 120 9.06 5.85 10.22
CA ARG A 120 9.66 7.09 10.74
C ARG A 120 9.33 7.34 12.20
N GLU A 121 8.16 6.93 12.62
CA GLU A 121 7.74 6.97 14.02
C GLU A 121 7.94 5.60 14.68
N PRO A 122 8.18 5.56 16.00
CA PRO A 122 8.31 4.32 16.73
C PRO A 122 7.07 3.45 16.62
N VAL A 123 7.26 2.19 16.19
CA VAL A 123 6.21 1.17 16.08
C VAL A 123 6.45 0.11 17.15
N ALA A 124 5.44 -0.20 17.95
CA ALA A 124 5.54 -1.25 18.98
C ALA A 124 5.28 -2.65 18.40
N VAL A 125 4.31 -2.75 17.48
CA VAL A 125 3.97 -3.99 16.79
C VAL A 125 3.79 -3.68 15.30
N LEU A 126 4.49 -4.41 14.44
CA LEU A 126 4.31 -4.36 13.00
C LEU A 126 3.61 -5.64 12.54
N VAL A 127 2.40 -5.50 12.01
CA VAL A 127 1.65 -6.57 11.36
C VAL A 127 1.83 -6.44 9.85
N VAL A 128 2.40 -7.45 9.22
CA VAL A 128 2.62 -7.51 7.76
C VAL A 128 1.60 -8.46 7.15
N GLU A 129 0.68 -7.90 6.37
CA GLU A 129 -0.33 -8.59 5.57
C GLU A 129 -0.09 -8.23 4.11
N THR A 130 0.83 -8.90 3.42
CA THR A 130 1.09 -8.64 2.01
C THR A 130 1.55 -9.88 1.26
N GLY A 131 1.50 -9.81 -0.07
CA GLY A 131 1.80 -10.92 -0.96
C GLY A 131 0.56 -11.52 -1.63
N ALA A 132 -0.66 -11.28 -1.14
CA ALA A 132 -1.88 -11.75 -1.79
C ALA A 132 -1.95 -11.32 -3.26
N ASN A 133 -1.65 -10.04 -3.56
CA ASN A 133 -1.63 -9.52 -4.93
C ASN A 133 -0.49 -10.07 -5.77
N ASP A 134 0.62 -10.47 -5.16
CA ASP A 134 1.71 -11.20 -5.83
C ASP A 134 1.20 -12.57 -6.29
N GLY A 135 0.54 -13.30 -5.38
CA GLY A 135 -0.09 -14.60 -5.67
C GLY A 135 -1.18 -14.51 -6.72
N LEU A 136 -2.09 -13.52 -6.62
CA LEU A 136 -3.16 -13.29 -7.60
C LEU A 136 -2.63 -13.00 -9.00
N ARG A 137 -1.45 -12.39 -9.12
CA ARG A 137 -0.79 -12.06 -10.39
C ARG A 137 0.22 -13.12 -10.86
N GLY A 138 0.34 -14.22 -10.16
CA GLY A 138 1.28 -15.28 -10.50
C GLY A 138 2.75 -14.85 -10.46
N GLN A 139 3.09 -13.86 -9.61
CA GLN A 139 4.49 -13.41 -9.48
C GLN A 139 5.36 -14.52 -8.90
N ASP A 140 6.66 -14.49 -9.23
CA ASP A 140 7.59 -15.47 -8.71
C ASP A 140 7.62 -15.47 -7.17
N PRO A 141 7.32 -16.59 -6.50
CA PRO A 141 7.39 -16.69 -5.05
C PRO A 141 8.76 -16.30 -4.46
N HIS A 142 9.85 -16.46 -5.21
CA HIS A 142 11.17 -16.01 -4.77
C HIS A 142 11.26 -14.48 -4.67
N ALA A 143 10.66 -13.75 -5.60
CA ALA A 143 10.59 -12.28 -5.55
C ALA A 143 9.74 -11.82 -4.36
N THR A 144 8.56 -12.43 -4.17
CA THR A 144 7.69 -12.17 -3.02
C THR A 144 8.43 -12.43 -1.70
N ARG A 145 9.13 -13.55 -1.59
CA ARG A 145 9.96 -13.90 -0.44
C ARG A 145 11.05 -12.86 -0.15
N ALA A 146 11.75 -12.40 -1.19
CA ALA A 146 12.80 -11.41 -1.05
C ALA A 146 12.25 -10.07 -0.53
N ASN A 147 11.10 -9.62 -1.04
CA ASN A 147 10.45 -8.38 -0.60
C ASN A 147 9.98 -8.50 0.86
N LEU A 148 9.27 -9.57 1.22
CA LEU A 148 8.82 -9.81 2.60
C LEU A 148 10.01 -9.88 3.57
N LYS A 149 11.08 -10.58 3.18
CA LYS A 149 12.32 -10.61 3.99
C LYS A 149 12.88 -9.22 4.21
N ALA A 150 12.96 -8.41 3.15
CA ALA A 150 13.47 -7.04 3.24
C ALA A 150 12.60 -6.15 4.15
N ILE A 151 11.27 -6.32 4.11
CA ILE A 151 10.34 -5.64 5.02
C ILE A 151 10.63 -5.99 6.48
N LEU A 152 10.71 -7.28 6.80
CA LEU A 152 10.96 -7.76 8.16
C LEU A 152 12.35 -7.34 8.66
N ASP A 153 13.37 -7.40 7.80
CA ASP A 153 14.73 -6.97 8.13
C ASP A 153 14.81 -5.45 8.36
N ALA A 154 14.11 -4.65 7.56
CA ALA A 154 14.07 -3.20 7.74
C ALA A 154 13.44 -2.82 9.08
N ALA A 155 12.31 -3.44 9.43
CA ALA A 155 11.66 -3.23 10.72
C ALA A 155 12.55 -3.61 11.91
N ARG A 156 13.31 -4.69 11.80
CA ARG A 156 14.25 -5.12 12.86
C ARG A 156 15.44 -4.16 13.06
N ARG A 157 15.75 -3.32 12.09
CA ARG A 157 16.81 -2.31 12.21
C ARG A 157 16.38 -1.02 12.90
N THR A 158 15.08 -0.81 13.10
CA THR A 158 14.61 0.37 13.85
C THR A 158 15.00 0.28 15.32
N GLN A 159 14.98 1.43 16.03
CA GLN A 159 15.34 1.50 17.46
C GLN A 159 14.24 2.25 18.24
N PRO A 160 13.51 1.57 19.13
CA PRO A 160 13.53 0.11 19.37
C PRO A 160 12.89 -0.66 18.21
N PRO A 161 13.25 -1.95 18.00
CA PRO A 161 12.62 -2.77 16.98
C PRO A 161 11.20 -3.17 17.42
N PRO A 162 10.22 -3.20 16.51
CA PRO A 162 8.86 -3.66 16.81
C PRO A 162 8.81 -5.17 17.02
N ARG A 163 7.78 -5.63 17.72
CA ARG A 163 7.35 -7.03 17.61
C ARG A 163 6.80 -7.28 16.20
N LEU A 164 7.27 -8.34 15.56
CA LEU A 164 6.87 -8.66 14.19
C LEU A 164 5.76 -9.71 14.19
N VAL A 165 4.73 -9.46 13.41
CA VAL A 165 3.64 -10.39 13.12
C VAL A 165 3.53 -10.50 11.59
N LEU A 166 3.52 -11.71 11.06
CA LEU A 166 3.40 -11.99 9.63
C LEU A 166 2.13 -12.82 9.40
N ALA A 167 1.18 -12.28 8.65
CA ALA A 167 -0.01 -13.00 8.25
C ALA A 167 0.27 -13.82 6.98
N ALA A 168 -0.01 -15.11 7.02
CA ALA A 168 0.15 -15.98 5.86
C ALA A 168 -0.93 -15.70 4.82
N MET A 169 -0.53 -15.72 3.54
CA MET A 169 -1.42 -15.60 2.39
C MET A 169 -1.37 -16.88 1.57
N GLU A 170 -2.42 -17.10 0.81
CA GLU A 170 -2.50 -18.20 -0.15
C GLU A 170 -2.60 -17.67 -1.58
N ALA A 171 -2.09 -18.47 -2.53
CA ALA A 171 -2.24 -18.20 -3.94
C ALA A 171 -3.45 -18.96 -4.51
N PRO A 172 -4.13 -18.41 -5.54
CA PRO A 172 -5.27 -19.06 -6.15
C PRO A 172 -4.88 -20.36 -6.88
N PRO A 173 -5.82 -21.29 -7.10
CA PRO A 173 -5.52 -22.62 -7.64
C PRO A 173 -5.11 -22.64 -9.12
N ASN A 174 -5.39 -21.59 -9.88
CA ASN A 174 -5.19 -21.51 -11.33
C ASN A 174 -3.70 -21.55 -11.76
N TYR A 175 -2.76 -21.33 -10.84
CA TYR A 175 -1.31 -21.44 -11.12
C TYR A 175 -0.72 -22.82 -10.83
N GLY A 176 -1.55 -23.79 -10.46
CA GLY A 176 -1.16 -25.17 -10.19
C GLY A 176 -0.59 -25.36 -8.78
N GLU A 177 -0.55 -26.65 -8.39
CA GLU A 177 -0.22 -27.02 -7.00
C GLU A 177 1.24 -26.74 -6.62
N ASP A 178 2.17 -26.85 -7.57
CA ASP A 178 3.59 -26.55 -7.32
C ASP A 178 3.82 -25.07 -6.95
N TYR A 179 3.17 -24.15 -7.69
CA TYR A 179 3.21 -22.73 -7.38
C TYR A 179 2.59 -22.45 -6.01
N ARG A 180 1.41 -22.97 -5.72
CA ARG A 180 0.71 -22.79 -4.45
C ARG A 180 1.52 -23.29 -3.27
N ARG A 181 2.13 -24.46 -3.39
CA ARG A 181 2.99 -25.04 -2.35
C ARG A 181 4.18 -24.14 -2.06
N ARG A 182 4.90 -23.68 -3.09
CA ARG A 182 6.04 -22.76 -2.95
C ARG A 182 5.61 -21.42 -2.34
N PHE A 183 4.48 -20.89 -2.77
CA PHE A 183 3.95 -19.62 -2.25
C PHE A 183 3.56 -19.74 -0.79
N ARG A 184 2.87 -20.80 -0.39
CA ARG A 184 2.47 -21.04 1.00
C ARG A 184 3.67 -21.25 1.92
N ALA A 185 4.71 -21.95 1.47
CA ALA A 185 5.87 -22.29 2.28
C ALA A 185 6.70 -21.06 2.69
N LEU A 186 6.66 -19.97 1.91
CA LEU A 186 7.47 -18.79 2.18
C LEU A 186 7.14 -18.10 3.52
N TYR A 187 5.88 -18.13 3.96
CA TYR A 187 5.46 -17.44 5.18
C TYR A 187 6.01 -18.09 6.46
N PRO A 188 5.81 -19.40 6.70
CA PRO A 188 6.40 -20.05 7.89
C PRO A 188 7.93 -20.02 7.88
N GLU A 189 8.58 -20.12 6.72
CA GLU A 189 10.03 -20.02 6.61
C GLU A 189 10.52 -18.62 7.02
N LEU A 190 9.87 -17.57 6.53
CA LEU A 190 10.21 -16.18 6.86
C LEU A 190 9.91 -15.87 8.33
N ALA A 191 8.78 -16.30 8.86
CA ALA A 191 8.45 -16.10 10.27
C ALA A 191 9.49 -16.73 11.18
N LYS A 192 9.89 -18.00 10.90
CA LYS A 192 10.94 -18.68 11.64
C LYS A 192 12.29 -17.96 11.54
N ALA A 193 12.69 -17.52 10.34
CA ALA A 193 13.96 -16.87 10.12
C ALA A 193 14.06 -15.47 10.74
N SER A 194 12.93 -14.74 10.81
CA SER A 194 12.87 -13.40 11.35
C SER A 194 12.46 -13.33 12.82
N GLY A 195 12.01 -14.43 13.44
CA GLY A 195 11.44 -14.43 14.77
C GLY A 195 10.07 -13.73 14.84
N ALA A 196 9.38 -13.59 13.70
CA ALA A 196 8.03 -13.06 13.65
C ALA A 196 7.00 -14.10 14.15
N THR A 197 5.96 -13.62 14.82
CA THR A 197 4.79 -14.44 15.08
C THR A 197 4.05 -14.68 13.76
N LEU A 198 3.89 -15.96 13.39
CA LEU A 198 3.11 -16.32 12.22
C LEU A 198 1.62 -16.37 12.61
N LEU A 199 0.79 -15.59 11.92
CA LEU A 199 -0.65 -15.84 11.88
C LEU A 199 -0.94 -16.84 10.77
N PRO A 200 -1.93 -17.75 10.96
CA PRO A 200 -2.38 -18.63 9.89
C PRO A 200 -2.88 -17.83 8.68
N PHE A 201 -3.39 -18.50 7.67
CA PHE A 201 -4.01 -17.82 6.53
C PHE A 201 -5.06 -16.80 7.02
N LEU A 202 -4.87 -15.52 6.68
CA LEU A 202 -5.69 -14.42 7.20
C LEU A 202 -7.20 -14.65 7.03
N LEU A 203 -7.59 -15.23 5.89
CA LEU A 203 -8.98 -15.50 5.56
C LEU A 203 -9.42 -16.93 5.90
N ASP A 204 -8.74 -17.60 6.82
CA ASP A 204 -9.16 -18.94 7.26
C ASP A 204 -10.56 -18.88 7.86
N GLY A 205 -11.45 -19.77 7.37
CA GLY A 205 -12.86 -19.79 7.72
C GLY A 205 -13.70 -18.61 7.18
N VAL A 206 -13.12 -17.78 6.29
CA VAL A 206 -13.80 -16.68 5.60
C VAL A 206 -13.77 -16.90 4.09
N ALA A 207 -12.60 -17.19 3.52
CA ALA A 207 -12.44 -17.35 2.08
C ALA A 207 -13.37 -18.45 1.54
N GLY A 208 -14.08 -18.11 0.44
CA GLY A 208 -14.99 -19.04 -0.23
C GLY A 208 -16.39 -19.16 0.37
N ASP A 209 -16.68 -18.55 1.51
CA ASP A 209 -18.05 -18.45 2.04
C ASP A 209 -18.75 -17.20 1.45
N PRO A 210 -19.79 -17.35 0.61
CA PRO A 210 -20.45 -16.20 -0.02
C PRO A 210 -21.18 -15.28 0.98
N LYS A 211 -21.39 -15.68 2.24
CA LYS A 211 -21.92 -14.83 3.29
C LYS A 211 -20.87 -13.94 3.93
N LEU A 212 -19.61 -14.38 3.86
CA LEU A 212 -18.47 -13.70 4.47
C LEU A 212 -17.60 -12.97 3.45
N ASN A 213 -17.86 -13.16 2.14
CA ASN A 213 -17.16 -12.46 1.07
C ASN A 213 -18.12 -11.60 0.25
N GLN A 214 -17.60 -10.48 -0.26
CA GLN A 214 -18.27 -9.63 -1.22
C GLN A 214 -18.51 -10.38 -2.55
N PRO A 215 -19.33 -9.85 -3.47
CA PRO A 215 -19.63 -10.54 -4.74
C PRO A 215 -18.43 -10.90 -5.60
N ASP A 216 -17.28 -10.28 -5.37
CA ASP A 216 -16.01 -10.59 -6.06
C ASP A 216 -15.35 -11.89 -5.57
N GLY A 217 -15.82 -12.46 -4.46
CA GLY A 217 -15.32 -13.70 -3.87
C GLY A 217 -13.91 -13.60 -3.26
N ILE A 218 -13.38 -12.39 -3.12
CA ILE A 218 -12.02 -12.12 -2.62
C ILE A 218 -12.05 -11.34 -1.31
N HIS A 219 -12.81 -10.23 -1.30
CA HIS A 219 -12.83 -9.32 -0.16
C HIS A 219 -13.90 -9.71 0.83
N PRO A 220 -13.61 -9.67 2.14
CA PRO A 220 -14.60 -9.95 3.17
C PRO A 220 -15.76 -8.95 3.15
N THR A 221 -16.94 -9.39 3.56
CA THR A 221 -18.03 -8.50 3.99
C THR A 221 -17.71 -7.95 5.39
N ALA A 222 -18.51 -7.00 5.89
CA ALA A 222 -18.38 -6.52 7.27
C ALA A 222 -18.44 -7.67 8.30
N GLU A 223 -19.21 -8.73 8.05
CA GLU A 223 -19.23 -9.93 8.90
C GLU A 223 -17.93 -10.74 8.75
N GLY A 224 -17.42 -10.86 7.51
CA GLY A 224 -16.12 -11.49 7.25
C GLY A 224 -14.99 -10.76 7.98
N GLU A 225 -14.96 -9.43 7.97
CA GLU A 225 -13.97 -8.61 8.70
C GLU A 225 -14.05 -8.82 10.22
N ARG A 226 -15.26 -8.94 10.77
CA ARG A 226 -15.44 -9.28 12.21
C ARG A 226 -14.84 -10.64 12.55
N ARG A 227 -14.85 -11.58 11.61
CA ARG A 227 -14.27 -12.90 11.79
C ARG A 227 -12.75 -12.90 11.67
N VAL A 228 -12.21 -12.06 10.78
CA VAL A 228 -10.76 -11.85 10.62
C VAL A 228 -10.15 -11.20 11.86
N ALA A 229 -10.82 -10.20 12.46
CA ALA A 229 -10.38 -9.48 13.65
C ALA A 229 -10.41 -10.32 14.93
#